data_f822f783389523f6707fe1ace4360d61
#
_entry.id   f822f783389523f6707fe1ace4360d61
#
_cell.length_a   1.000
_cell.length_b   1.000
_cell.length_c   1.000
_cell.angle_alpha   90.00
_cell.angle_beta   90.00
_cell.angle_gamma   90.00
#
_symmetry.space_group_name_H-M   'P 1'
#
loop_
_entity.id
_entity.type
_entity.pdbx_description
1 polymer ?
#
loop_
_entity_poly.entity_id
_entity_poly.type
_entity_poly.pdbx_seq_one_letter_code
_entity_poly.pdbx_strand_id
1 'polypeptide(L)'
;MTKTMKKAISIIIAVTMIMMLGISSLAADYTISITRSDKDMATHTYKAYQIFTGELYNDGTSTKLINLAAGDNLNLATLKTQLGLASTATIADVINGLNNISEAEAAKKIQASVKTTPAPLQAVSGSSVTTTINAVPGPGYYLITDTINRSNTAEGGLQGAESVFMLQVLGADTAVTVNAKTDNPTMDKVIDEGATGVRANTASIGDKVPFKITSEVPDHSRYNRYWFKVTDVLSKGLTFNAADLEITVGGTKLASTAYTLDTSTDSDGFTTIEITFVNFKQHAIGSNIVIKYTATLNDEADRTDTGNDNVAKLIFSNDPNHTYTGDEPNDNTVTGETPDKRTVTYTTGIAVQKTDENGKPLPGAKFEISGTKINRVLTHVTTYTASATGTYYKLKNGTYTDTAPTDTTEGEYESTTVKYAKTETDEFKDIGTDVSIIKTTDSTGYVSFEGLAAGTYTITEKEAPDGYKKSDNVYEIVIGANPTLLAPGWTLTYGTGATAGLPAIDSDDLNQDGPILYTFTVQNIKSHDLPITGGMGTTIFYVAGSVLMLAGVALLIYKKKSVSKA
;
A
#
# COMPACT_ATOMS: atom_id res chain seq x y z
N MET A 1 -2.09 -6.92 -41.27
CA MET A 1 -0.90 -6.11 -41.57
C MET A 1 0.25 -7.01 -41.92
N THR A 2 0.72 -6.80 -43.02
CA THR A 2 1.63 -7.20 -44.02
C THR A 2 2.96 -7.84 -43.56
N LYS A 3 3.20 -8.98 -44.10
CA LYS A 3 4.37 -9.77 -44.56
C LYS A 3 5.75 -9.06 -44.72
N THR A 4 6.18 -8.19 -43.79
CA THR A 4 7.43 -7.44 -44.03
C THR A 4 8.49 -7.58 -42.90
N MET A 5 8.29 -8.45 -41.92
CA MET A 5 9.31 -8.71 -40.86
C MET A 5 9.92 -10.12 -40.91
N LYS A 6 9.93 -10.75 -42.08
CA LYS A 6 10.64 -12.02 -42.32
C LYS A 6 11.86 -11.83 -43.23
N LYS A 7 12.64 -10.77 -43.04
CA LYS A 7 13.85 -10.54 -43.84
C LYS A 7 14.93 -9.85 -43.01
N ALA A 8 15.51 -10.55 -42.05
CA ALA A 8 16.73 -10.06 -41.43
C ALA A 8 17.83 -11.13 -41.29
N ILE A 9 17.66 -12.32 -41.83
CA ILE A 9 18.79 -13.25 -42.06
C ILE A 9 18.54 -13.92 -43.41
N SER A 10 18.67 -13.17 -44.51
CA SER A 10 18.83 -13.76 -45.83
C SER A 10 20.32 -13.83 -46.15
N ILE A 11 20.95 -14.93 -45.76
CA ILE A 11 22.29 -15.27 -46.29
C ILE A 11 22.05 -15.84 -47.68
N ILE A 12 22.18 -14.99 -48.70
CA ILE A 12 22.27 -15.44 -50.10
C ILE A 12 23.73 -15.89 -50.30
N ILE A 13 23.94 -17.20 -50.36
CA ILE A 13 25.21 -17.76 -50.82
C ILE A 13 25.25 -17.68 -52.32
N ALA A 14 25.93 -16.65 -52.85
CA ALA A 14 26.43 -16.67 -54.22
C ALA A 14 27.91 -17.04 -54.18
N VAL A 15 28.22 -18.28 -54.51
CA VAL A 15 29.60 -18.70 -54.76
C VAL A 15 30.02 -18.17 -56.10
N THR A 16 30.81 -17.10 -56.14
CA THR A 16 31.60 -16.71 -57.32
C THR A 16 32.98 -16.36 -56.85
N MET A 17 33.95 -17.15 -57.37
CA MET A 17 35.38 -16.99 -57.22
C MET A 17 35.80 -15.69 -57.89
N ILE A 18 36.32 -14.70 -57.15
CA ILE A 18 37.03 -13.53 -57.69
C ILE A 18 38.33 -13.33 -56.95
N MET A 19 39.38 -13.13 -57.77
CA MET A 19 40.78 -12.99 -57.40
C MET A 19 41.06 -11.88 -56.34
N MET A 20 41.99 -12.16 -55.47
CA MET A 20 42.61 -11.24 -54.51
C MET A 20 43.17 -9.99 -55.21
N LEU A 21 42.71 -8.84 -54.81
CA LEU A 21 43.50 -7.63 -54.72
C LEU A 21 43.65 -7.28 -53.26
N GLY A 22 44.85 -7.45 -52.75
CA GLY A 22 45.19 -7.14 -51.37
C GLY A 22 44.91 -5.65 -51.07
N ILE A 23 43.95 -5.41 -50.23
CA ILE A 23 43.81 -4.14 -49.57
C ILE A 23 44.51 -4.28 -48.21
N SER A 24 45.64 -3.57 -48.03
CA SER A 24 46.27 -3.42 -46.74
C SER A 24 45.22 -2.84 -45.78
N SER A 25 44.80 -3.65 -44.80
CA SER A 25 43.94 -3.17 -43.74
C SER A 25 44.71 -2.17 -42.89
N LEU A 26 44.45 -0.89 -43.02
CA LEU A 26 44.57 -0.01 -41.85
C LEU A 26 43.74 -0.67 -40.76
N ALA A 27 44.34 -0.91 -39.59
CA ALA A 27 43.63 -1.46 -38.43
C ALA A 27 42.54 -0.46 -38.04
N ALA A 28 41.39 -0.71 -38.56
CA ALA A 28 40.21 0.09 -38.21
C ALA A 28 39.61 -0.50 -36.96
N ASP A 29 39.38 0.32 -35.95
CA ASP A 29 38.81 -0.10 -34.67
C ASP A 29 37.28 -0.34 -34.86
N TYR A 30 36.93 -1.61 -34.97
CA TYR A 30 35.52 -2.00 -34.96
C TYR A 30 34.96 -1.87 -33.54
N THR A 31 33.79 -1.32 -33.42
CA THR A 31 33.10 -1.13 -32.13
C THR A 31 31.67 -1.61 -32.15
N ILE A 32 31.19 -2.10 -31.03
CA ILE A 32 29.80 -2.50 -30.80
C ILE A 32 29.22 -1.63 -29.71
N SER A 33 28.22 -0.82 -30.03
CA SER A 33 27.48 0.01 -29.09
C SER A 33 26.16 -0.65 -28.73
N ILE A 34 25.98 -0.95 -27.44
CA ILE A 34 24.79 -1.62 -26.90
C ILE A 34 24.01 -0.58 -26.09
N THR A 35 22.77 -0.34 -26.50
CA THR A 35 21.85 0.57 -25.81
C THR A 35 20.81 -0.27 -25.08
N ARG A 36 20.65 -0.05 -23.78
CA ARG A 36 19.59 -0.66 -22.96
C ARG A 36 18.42 0.29 -22.77
N SER A 37 17.31 -0.22 -22.23
CA SER A 37 16.19 0.62 -21.79
C SER A 37 16.63 1.57 -20.67
N ASP A 38 16.12 2.78 -20.67
CA ASP A 38 16.29 3.75 -19.57
C ASP A 38 15.63 3.30 -18.25
N LYS A 39 14.68 2.36 -18.34
CA LYS A 39 14.04 1.70 -17.19
C LYS A 39 14.90 0.59 -16.58
N ASP A 40 15.96 0.17 -17.25
CA ASP A 40 16.88 -0.85 -16.78
C ASP A 40 18.01 -0.20 -15.99
N MET A 41 17.97 -0.34 -14.66
CA MET A 41 18.91 0.27 -13.72
C MET A 41 20.02 -0.69 -13.28
N ALA A 42 20.00 -1.95 -13.75
CA ALA A 42 21.02 -2.92 -13.35
C ALA A 42 22.39 -2.61 -13.97
N THR A 43 23.45 -3.07 -13.29
CA THR A 43 24.79 -3.08 -13.86
C THR A 43 24.96 -4.32 -14.71
N HIS A 44 25.19 -4.14 -16.01
CA HIS A 44 25.36 -5.19 -17.00
C HIS A 44 26.83 -5.45 -17.30
N THR A 45 27.17 -6.70 -17.56
CA THR A 45 28.44 -7.12 -18.12
C THR A 45 28.18 -7.77 -19.47
N TYR A 46 28.52 -7.06 -20.55
CA TYR A 46 28.40 -7.56 -21.91
C TYR A 46 29.68 -8.24 -22.36
N LYS A 47 29.57 -9.42 -22.98
CA LYS A 47 30.68 -10.17 -23.57
C LYS A 47 30.39 -10.45 -25.02
N ALA A 48 31.34 -10.13 -25.92
CA ALA A 48 31.28 -10.39 -27.33
C ALA A 48 32.15 -11.58 -27.71
N TYR A 49 31.54 -12.57 -28.33
CA TYR A 49 32.19 -13.78 -28.83
C TYR A 49 32.13 -13.78 -30.35
N GLN A 50 33.27 -13.86 -31.04
CA GLN A 50 33.30 -14.01 -32.47
C GLN A 50 32.95 -15.43 -32.89
N ILE A 51 31.74 -15.60 -33.48
CA ILE A 51 31.20 -16.91 -33.84
C ILE A 51 31.55 -17.28 -35.26
N PHE A 52 31.40 -16.33 -36.19
CA PHE A 52 31.85 -16.49 -37.59
C PHE A 52 32.66 -15.28 -37.99
N THR A 53 33.75 -15.53 -38.75
CA THR A 53 34.48 -14.51 -39.51
C THR A 53 34.00 -14.50 -40.92
N GLY A 54 34.29 -13.43 -41.65
CA GLY A 54 33.98 -13.35 -43.10
C GLY A 54 34.68 -12.16 -43.73
N GLU A 55 34.69 -12.17 -45.05
CA GLU A 55 35.22 -11.09 -45.87
C GLU A 55 34.09 -10.14 -46.29
N LEU A 56 34.40 -8.83 -46.31
CA LEU A 56 33.42 -7.84 -46.80
C LEU A 56 33.33 -7.85 -48.30
N TYR A 57 32.14 -7.93 -48.83
CA TYR A 57 31.83 -7.81 -50.25
C TYR A 57 30.76 -6.74 -50.42
N ASN A 58 31.05 -5.76 -51.31
CA ASN A 58 30.10 -4.71 -51.67
C ASN A 58 29.61 -4.96 -53.11
N ASP A 59 28.32 -5.20 -53.26
CA ASP A 59 27.69 -5.43 -54.55
C ASP A 59 27.24 -4.14 -55.25
N GLY A 60 27.62 -2.98 -54.77
CA GLY A 60 27.20 -1.66 -55.24
C GLY A 60 25.89 -1.18 -54.63
N THR A 61 25.15 -2.06 -53.93
CA THR A 61 23.88 -1.74 -53.26
C THR A 61 23.97 -1.96 -51.75
N SER A 62 24.73 -2.99 -51.33
CA SER A 62 24.88 -3.35 -49.91
C SER A 62 26.22 -4.02 -49.65
N THR A 63 26.73 -3.87 -48.42
CA THR A 63 27.89 -4.61 -47.94
C THR A 63 27.41 -5.90 -47.26
N LYS A 64 28.04 -7.03 -47.60
CA LYS A 64 27.71 -8.38 -47.11
C LYS A 64 28.96 -9.08 -46.63
N LEU A 65 28.80 -10.10 -45.77
CA LEU A 65 29.85 -11.04 -45.44
C LEU A 65 29.79 -12.23 -46.39
N ILE A 66 30.93 -12.54 -46.98
CA ILE A 66 31.14 -13.74 -47.83
C ILE A 66 32.29 -14.56 -47.21
N ASN A 67 32.52 -15.76 -47.75
CA ASN A 67 33.62 -16.66 -47.29
C ASN A 67 33.61 -16.91 -45.79
N LEU A 68 32.41 -17.16 -45.22
CA LEU A 68 32.27 -17.36 -43.78
C LEU A 68 33.10 -18.57 -43.29
N ALA A 69 33.80 -18.35 -42.19
CA ALA A 69 34.56 -19.37 -41.49
C ALA A 69 34.23 -19.37 -40.00
N ALA A 70 34.56 -20.42 -39.28
CA ALA A 70 34.37 -20.46 -37.81
C ALA A 70 35.27 -19.40 -37.16
N GLY A 71 34.67 -18.57 -36.31
CA GLY A 71 35.39 -17.62 -35.47
C GLY A 71 36.10 -18.33 -34.28
N ASP A 72 37.00 -17.60 -33.66
CA ASP A 72 37.86 -18.14 -32.59
C ASP A 72 37.07 -18.62 -31.38
N ASN A 73 35.94 -18.01 -31.11
CA ASN A 73 35.08 -18.38 -29.96
C ASN A 73 34.04 -19.47 -30.28
N LEU A 74 34.01 -20.03 -31.48
CA LEU A 74 33.08 -21.09 -31.85
C LEU A 74 33.69 -22.49 -31.72
N ASN A 75 33.06 -23.36 -30.97
CA ASN A 75 33.24 -24.81 -31.06
C ASN A 75 32.31 -25.35 -32.16
N LEU A 76 32.85 -25.39 -33.40
CA LEU A 76 32.09 -25.81 -34.57
C LEU A 76 31.55 -27.25 -34.45
N ALA A 77 32.32 -28.15 -33.82
CA ALA A 77 31.89 -29.54 -33.64
C ALA A 77 30.67 -29.63 -32.70
N THR A 78 30.68 -28.88 -31.63
CA THR A 78 29.55 -28.78 -30.72
C THR A 78 28.33 -28.21 -31.42
N LEU A 79 28.50 -27.12 -32.19
CA LEU A 79 27.37 -26.50 -32.92
C LEU A 79 26.74 -27.45 -33.94
N LYS A 80 27.59 -28.21 -34.69
CA LYS A 80 27.09 -29.25 -35.62
C LYS A 80 26.23 -30.29 -34.87
N THR A 81 26.72 -30.74 -33.71
CA THR A 81 25.94 -31.68 -32.87
C THR A 81 24.63 -31.08 -32.39
N GLN A 82 24.63 -29.82 -31.91
CA GLN A 82 23.42 -29.10 -31.49
C GLN A 82 22.40 -28.95 -32.61
N LEU A 83 22.85 -28.84 -33.88
CA LEU A 83 22.01 -28.76 -35.06
C LEU A 83 21.60 -30.10 -35.63
N GLY A 84 22.10 -31.23 -35.07
CA GLY A 84 21.85 -32.58 -35.60
C GLY A 84 22.58 -32.87 -36.93
N LEU A 85 23.67 -32.14 -37.20
CA LEU A 85 24.42 -32.28 -38.46
C LEU A 85 25.58 -33.30 -38.32
N ALA A 86 25.96 -33.92 -39.42
CA ALA A 86 27.11 -34.80 -39.47
C ALA A 86 28.42 -34.03 -39.16
N SER A 87 29.45 -34.72 -38.63
CA SER A 87 30.75 -34.10 -38.36
C SER A 87 31.43 -33.54 -39.60
N THR A 88 31.11 -34.10 -40.76
CA THR A 88 31.60 -33.67 -42.10
C THR A 88 30.84 -32.49 -42.67
N ALA A 89 29.76 -32.03 -42.06
CA ALA A 89 28.95 -30.90 -42.54
C ALA A 89 29.83 -29.64 -42.73
N THR A 90 29.58 -28.89 -43.75
CA THR A 90 30.30 -27.65 -44.08
C THR A 90 29.80 -26.48 -43.24
N ILE A 91 30.47 -25.34 -43.27
CA ILE A 91 29.97 -24.08 -42.69
C ILE A 91 28.64 -23.67 -43.32
N ALA A 92 28.49 -23.88 -44.63
CA ALA A 92 27.22 -23.60 -45.33
C ALA A 92 26.06 -24.44 -44.78
N ASP A 93 26.28 -25.71 -44.47
CA ASP A 93 25.27 -26.58 -43.84
C ASP A 93 24.89 -26.10 -42.42
N VAL A 94 25.87 -25.64 -41.66
CA VAL A 94 25.64 -25.05 -40.33
C VAL A 94 24.79 -23.79 -40.41
N ILE A 95 25.11 -22.89 -41.33
CA ILE A 95 24.36 -21.66 -41.56
C ILE A 95 22.92 -21.97 -42.03
N ASN A 96 22.75 -22.92 -42.92
CA ASN A 96 21.44 -23.37 -43.35
C ASN A 96 20.64 -23.97 -42.17
N GLY A 97 21.31 -24.76 -41.33
CA GLY A 97 20.69 -25.31 -40.11
C GLY A 97 20.22 -24.22 -39.14
N LEU A 98 21.02 -23.17 -38.93
CA LEU A 98 20.65 -22.02 -38.11
C LEU A 98 19.49 -21.20 -38.72
N ASN A 99 19.43 -21.05 -40.04
CA ASN A 99 18.38 -20.31 -40.73
C ASN A 99 17.03 -21.03 -40.72
N ASN A 100 17.00 -22.34 -40.48
CA ASN A 100 15.80 -23.16 -40.42
C ASN A 100 15.14 -23.24 -39.07
N ILE A 101 15.73 -22.62 -38.03
CA ILE A 101 15.19 -22.55 -36.67
C ILE A 101 14.89 -21.09 -36.30
N SER A 102 14.20 -20.88 -35.17
CA SER A 102 13.94 -19.54 -34.67
C SER A 102 15.23 -18.83 -34.25
N GLU A 103 15.23 -17.49 -34.27
CA GLU A 103 16.37 -16.67 -33.82
C GLU A 103 16.76 -16.99 -32.38
N ALA A 104 15.77 -17.17 -31.49
CA ALA A 104 15.99 -17.51 -30.10
C ALA A 104 16.64 -18.90 -29.93
N GLU A 105 16.19 -19.88 -30.73
CA GLU A 105 16.76 -21.24 -30.72
C GLU A 105 18.19 -21.25 -31.28
N ALA A 106 18.43 -20.51 -32.35
CA ALA A 106 19.76 -20.34 -32.95
C ALA A 106 20.73 -19.74 -31.94
N ALA A 107 20.36 -18.63 -31.28
CA ALA A 107 21.18 -18.00 -30.25
C ALA A 107 21.51 -18.96 -29.09
N LYS A 108 20.55 -19.74 -28.62
CA LYS A 108 20.73 -20.74 -27.56
C LYS A 108 21.70 -21.85 -27.96
N LYS A 109 21.58 -22.40 -29.18
CA LYS A 109 22.49 -23.44 -29.69
C LYS A 109 23.91 -22.91 -29.89
N ILE A 110 24.04 -21.69 -30.39
CA ILE A 110 25.33 -21.00 -30.51
C ILE A 110 25.96 -20.77 -29.14
N GLN A 111 25.19 -20.25 -28.19
CA GLN A 111 25.67 -20.03 -26.82
C GLN A 111 26.20 -21.32 -26.17
N ALA A 112 25.50 -22.43 -26.34
CA ALA A 112 25.96 -23.75 -25.87
C ALA A 112 27.22 -24.25 -26.59
N SER A 113 27.63 -23.60 -27.69
CA SER A 113 28.80 -23.94 -28.51
C SER A 113 29.95 -22.94 -28.39
N VAL A 114 29.87 -22.00 -27.46
CA VAL A 114 30.90 -20.96 -27.26
C VAL A 114 32.13 -21.55 -26.56
N LYS A 115 33.30 -21.16 -27.04
CA LYS A 115 34.59 -21.35 -26.33
C LYS A 115 34.93 -20.04 -25.60
N THR A 116 35.45 -20.19 -24.38
CA THR A 116 35.93 -19.08 -23.54
C THR A 116 37.42 -18.76 -23.77
N THR A 117 38.07 -19.52 -24.62
CA THR A 117 39.45 -19.30 -25.06
C THR A 117 39.49 -19.19 -26.57
N PRO A 118 39.92 -18.05 -27.13
CA PRO A 118 40.41 -16.85 -26.45
C PRO A 118 39.30 -16.19 -25.60
N ALA A 119 39.70 -15.35 -24.61
CA ALA A 119 38.78 -14.64 -23.78
C ALA A 119 37.89 -13.70 -24.65
N PRO A 120 36.58 -13.62 -24.39
CA PRO A 120 35.70 -12.69 -25.10
C PRO A 120 36.05 -11.23 -24.76
N LEU A 121 35.75 -10.33 -25.68
CA LEU A 121 35.79 -8.91 -25.38
C LEU A 121 34.68 -8.59 -24.37
N GLN A 122 34.93 -7.69 -23.44
CA GLN A 122 34.02 -7.38 -22.36
C GLN A 122 33.89 -5.88 -22.16
N ALA A 123 32.66 -5.43 -21.85
CA ALA A 123 32.39 -4.10 -21.36
C ALA A 123 31.37 -4.17 -20.21
N VAL A 124 31.55 -3.31 -19.19
CA VAL A 124 30.62 -3.17 -18.06
C VAL A 124 29.86 -1.87 -18.22
N SER A 125 28.54 -1.91 -18.05
CA SER A 125 27.71 -0.72 -18.12
C SER A 125 28.01 0.23 -16.96
N GLY A 126 28.12 1.52 -17.28
CA GLY A 126 28.13 2.58 -16.29
C GLY A 126 26.73 3.17 -16.06
N SER A 127 26.66 4.42 -15.65
CA SER A 127 25.41 5.19 -15.52
C SER A 127 24.75 5.50 -16.88
N SER A 128 25.51 5.44 -18.00
CA SER A 128 24.98 5.64 -19.33
C SER A 128 24.13 4.44 -19.79
N VAL A 129 23.03 4.71 -20.49
CA VAL A 129 22.23 3.67 -21.14
C VAL A 129 22.95 3.00 -22.32
N THR A 130 24.05 3.60 -22.82
CA THR A 130 24.86 3.04 -23.91
C THR A 130 26.20 2.55 -23.37
N THR A 131 26.57 1.33 -23.73
CA THR A 131 27.86 0.67 -23.38
C THR A 131 28.55 0.23 -24.66
N THR A 132 29.86 0.53 -24.79
CA THR A 132 30.62 0.24 -26.00
C THR A 132 31.66 -0.84 -25.73
N ILE A 133 31.66 -1.88 -26.57
CA ILE A 133 32.75 -2.87 -26.66
C ILE A 133 33.69 -2.41 -27.79
N ASN A 134 34.94 -2.10 -27.42
CA ASN A 134 35.98 -1.62 -28.33
C ASN A 134 36.88 -2.75 -28.81
N ALA A 135 37.64 -2.45 -29.85
CA ALA A 135 38.67 -3.35 -30.40
C ALA A 135 38.15 -4.71 -30.87
N VAL A 136 36.96 -4.72 -31.46
CA VAL A 136 36.38 -5.92 -32.07
C VAL A 136 37.28 -6.40 -33.20
N PRO A 137 37.63 -7.72 -33.32
CA PRO A 137 38.69 -8.20 -34.19
C PRO A 137 38.47 -7.99 -35.70
N GLY A 138 37.23 -7.71 -36.14
CA GLY A 138 36.95 -7.47 -37.56
C GLY A 138 35.55 -7.87 -37.96
N PRO A 139 35.29 -7.90 -39.28
CA PRO A 139 33.99 -8.28 -39.83
C PRO A 139 33.62 -9.71 -39.44
N GLY A 140 32.35 -9.91 -39.11
CA GLY A 140 31.87 -11.23 -38.70
C GLY A 140 30.52 -11.20 -37.98
N TYR A 141 30.13 -12.37 -37.50
CA TYR A 141 28.99 -12.54 -36.61
C TYR A 141 29.46 -12.71 -35.16
N TYR A 142 28.89 -11.95 -34.28
CA TYR A 142 29.19 -11.95 -32.86
C TYR A 142 27.96 -12.35 -32.05
N LEU A 143 28.16 -13.25 -31.08
CA LEU A 143 27.22 -13.49 -30.02
C LEU A 143 27.55 -12.51 -28.88
N ILE A 144 26.58 -11.73 -28.50
CA ILE A 144 26.66 -10.91 -27.29
C ILE A 144 25.89 -11.62 -26.20
N THR A 145 26.57 -11.91 -25.10
CA THR A 145 25.94 -12.35 -23.86
C THR A 145 25.95 -11.20 -22.86
N ASP A 146 24.95 -11.18 -22.03
CA ASP A 146 24.71 -10.17 -21.02
C ASP A 146 24.48 -10.86 -19.68
N THR A 147 25.08 -10.35 -18.63
CA THR A 147 24.87 -10.78 -17.26
C THR A 147 24.71 -9.57 -16.36
N ILE A 148 23.73 -9.59 -15.47
CA ILE A 148 23.51 -8.52 -14.50
C ILE A 148 24.16 -8.82 -13.15
N ASN A 149 24.59 -7.76 -12.45
CA ASN A 149 25.09 -7.89 -11.09
C ASN A 149 23.89 -8.05 -10.13
N ARG A 150 23.62 -9.28 -9.71
CA ARG A 150 22.51 -9.64 -8.81
C ARG A 150 22.78 -9.32 -7.34
N SER A 151 24.01 -8.92 -6.99
CA SER A 151 24.36 -8.54 -5.61
C SER A 151 24.02 -7.08 -5.29
N ASN A 152 23.67 -6.27 -6.29
CA ASN A 152 23.36 -4.87 -6.09
C ASN A 152 21.84 -4.71 -5.88
N THR A 153 21.38 -4.99 -4.66
CA THR A 153 20.01 -4.78 -4.19
C THR A 153 19.86 -3.44 -3.45
N ALA A 154 20.61 -2.40 -3.86
CA ALA A 154 20.40 -1.05 -3.32
C ALA A 154 18.93 -0.64 -3.49
N GLU A 155 18.45 0.22 -2.62
CA GLU A 155 17.06 0.71 -2.49
C GLU A 155 16.31 0.85 -3.82
N GLY A 156 15.69 -0.20 -4.32
CA GLY A 156 14.97 -0.15 -5.59
C GLY A 156 14.77 -1.49 -6.27
N GLY A 157 15.19 -2.59 -5.65
CA GLY A 157 15.06 -3.92 -6.24
C GLY A 157 16.01 -4.15 -7.43
N LEU A 158 16.06 -5.37 -7.95
CA LEU A 158 16.86 -5.73 -9.10
C LEU A 158 16.13 -5.40 -10.41
N GLN A 159 16.25 -4.15 -10.86
CA GLN A 159 15.61 -3.64 -12.07
C GLN A 159 16.52 -3.86 -13.27
N GLY A 160 16.51 -5.04 -13.85
CA GLY A 160 17.27 -5.35 -15.05
C GLY A 160 16.93 -6.73 -15.58
N ALA A 161 17.06 -6.92 -16.89
CA ALA A 161 16.91 -8.21 -17.53
C ALA A 161 18.14 -8.52 -18.39
N GLU A 162 18.61 -9.76 -18.30
CA GLU A 162 19.68 -10.25 -19.16
C GLU A 162 19.21 -10.41 -20.59
N SER A 163 20.11 -10.27 -21.54
CA SER A 163 19.81 -10.47 -22.95
C SER A 163 20.93 -11.26 -23.64
N VAL A 164 20.56 -12.01 -24.68
CA VAL A 164 21.52 -12.69 -25.57
C VAL A 164 21.07 -12.45 -26.99
N PHE A 165 21.99 -11.99 -27.83
CA PHE A 165 21.65 -11.70 -29.23
C PHE A 165 22.86 -11.88 -30.15
N MET A 166 22.57 -12.13 -31.43
CA MET A 166 23.54 -12.16 -32.50
C MET A 166 23.53 -10.84 -33.24
N LEU A 167 24.70 -10.36 -33.61
CA LEU A 167 24.84 -9.21 -34.47
C LEU A 167 25.90 -9.43 -35.54
N GLN A 168 25.79 -8.67 -36.62
CA GLN A 168 26.73 -8.68 -37.72
C GLN A 168 27.53 -7.38 -37.72
N VAL A 169 28.85 -7.49 -37.75
CA VAL A 169 29.77 -6.36 -37.91
C VAL A 169 30.25 -6.32 -39.37
N LEU A 170 29.95 -5.22 -40.09
CA LEU A 170 30.20 -5.07 -41.53
C LEU A 170 31.19 -3.95 -41.87
N GLY A 171 31.51 -3.06 -40.94
CA GLY A 171 32.38 -1.93 -41.23
C GLY A 171 33.05 -1.38 -40.00
N ALA A 172 34.17 -0.69 -40.21
CA ALA A 172 34.95 -0.09 -39.14
C ALA A 172 34.65 1.38 -38.87
N ASP A 173 34.07 2.06 -39.83
CA ASP A 173 33.87 3.52 -39.78
C ASP A 173 32.67 3.95 -38.94
N THR A 174 31.84 3.00 -38.53
CA THR A 174 30.67 3.25 -37.66
C THR A 174 30.49 2.13 -36.68
N ALA A 175 30.25 2.49 -35.40
CA ALA A 175 29.86 1.53 -34.39
C ALA A 175 28.57 0.81 -34.78
N VAL A 176 28.57 -0.51 -34.69
CA VAL A 176 27.34 -1.29 -34.83
C VAL A 176 26.49 -1.04 -33.57
N THR A 177 25.38 -0.34 -33.74
CA THR A 177 24.47 -0.07 -32.61
C THR A 177 23.39 -1.14 -32.52
N VAL A 178 23.18 -1.65 -31.33
CA VAL A 178 22.14 -2.63 -31.05
C VAL A 178 21.38 -2.23 -29.78
N ASN A 179 20.07 -2.39 -29.79
CA ASN A 179 19.25 -2.22 -28.61
C ASN A 179 19.16 -3.57 -27.88
N ALA A 180 19.69 -3.62 -26.68
CA ALA A 180 19.49 -4.75 -25.79
C ALA A 180 18.00 -4.86 -25.49
N LYS A 181 17.46 -6.06 -25.60
CA LYS A 181 16.04 -6.30 -25.27
C LYS A 181 15.92 -6.57 -23.77
N THR A 182 16.10 -5.52 -22.99
CA THR A 182 15.97 -5.51 -21.54
C THR A 182 14.66 -4.81 -21.18
N ASP A 183 13.52 -5.38 -21.60
CA ASP A 183 12.22 -4.81 -21.28
C ASP A 183 11.78 -5.31 -19.91
N ASN A 184 11.90 -4.44 -18.93
CA ASN A 184 11.47 -4.70 -17.55
C ASN A 184 10.06 -4.15 -17.33
N PRO A 185 9.18 -4.90 -16.68
CA PRO A 185 7.90 -4.36 -16.28
C PRO A 185 8.10 -3.25 -15.27
N THR A 186 7.29 -2.21 -15.37
CA THR A 186 7.19 -1.16 -14.39
C THR A 186 5.93 -1.35 -13.57
N MET A 187 5.90 -0.86 -12.34
CA MET A 187 4.71 -0.90 -11.51
C MET A 187 4.48 0.48 -10.90
N ASP A 188 3.23 0.87 -10.80
CA ASP A 188 2.79 2.00 -10.02
C ASP A 188 1.63 1.61 -9.11
N LYS A 189 1.53 2.27 -7.93
CA LYS A 189 0.47 2.03 -6.95
C LYS A 189 -0.05 3.36 -6.44
N VAL A 190 -1.37 3.47 -6.39
CA VAL A 190 -2.06 4.66 -5.86
C VAL A 190 -3.27 4.23 -5.03
N ILE A 191 -3.73 5.12 -4.17
CA ILE A 191 -5.09 5.11 -3.64
C ILE A 191 -5.97 5.65 -4.75
N ASP A 192 -6.97 4.89 -5.20
CA ASP A 192 -7.79 5.16 -6.41
C ASP A 192 -8.86 6.22 -6.12
N GLU A 193 -8.42 7.41 -5.74
CA GLU A 193 -9.27 8.57 -5.48
C GLU A 193 -9.10 9.64 -6.56
N GLY A 194 -10.22 10.15 -7.05
CA GLY A 194 -10.20 11.14 -8.14
C GLY A 194 -9.71 10.58 -9.47
N ALA A 195 -9.35 11.46 -10.39
CA ALA A 195 -9.00 11.08 -11.78
C ALA A 195 -7.63 10.39 -11.92
N THR A 196 -6.65 10.77 -11.09
CA THR A 196 -5.25 10.32 -11.20
C THR A 196 -4.81 9.40 -10.07
N GLY A 197 -5.59 9.32 -9.00
CA GLY A 197 -5.20 8.67 -7.74
C GLY A 197 -4.20 9.51 -6.94
N VAL A 198 -3.99 9.13 -5.69
CA VAL A 198 -3.08 9.80 -4.75
C VAL A 198 -2.16 8.79 -4.06
N ARG A 199 -1.06 9.28 -3.48
CA ARG A 199 -0.13 8.45 -2.70
C ARG A 199 -0.46 8.43 -1.22
N ALA A 200 -1.19 9.41 -0.75
CA ALA A 200 -1.62 9.52 0.63
C ALA A 200 -3.02 10.10 0.68
N ASN A 201 -3.82 9.65 1.65
CA ASN A 201 -5.17 10.15 1.90
C ASN A 201 -5.49 10.14 3.40
N THR A 202 -6.73 10.49 3.71
CA THR A 202 -7.29 10.33 5.05
C THR A 202 -8.56 9.49 4.99
N ALA A 203 -8.76 8.64 5.99
CA ALA A 203 -9.96 7.83 6.11
C ALA A 203 -10.42 7.75 7.57
N SER A 204 -11.71 7.55 7.78
CA SER A 204 -12.25 7.18 9.09
C SER A 204 -12.15 5.67 9.31
N ILE A 205 -12.00 5.27 10.57
CA ILE A 205 -12.05 3.83 10.90
C ILE A 205 -13.41 3.27 10.42
N GLY A 206 -13.35 2.12 9.74
CA GLY A 206 -14.49 1.51 9.04
C GLY A 206 -14.61 1.87 7.56
N ASP A 207 -13.92 2.91 7.08
CA ASP A 207 -13.91 3.25 5.66
C ASP A 207 -13.17 2.21 4.83
N LYS A 208 -13.67 1.97 3.62
CA LYS A 208 -12.97 1.21 2.58
C LYS A 208 -12.09 2.14 1.78
N VAL A 209 -10.79 1.91 1.84
CA VAL A 209 -9.78 2.63 1.06
C VAL A 209 -9.55 1.87 -0.25
N PRO A 210 -9.80 2.49 -1.42
CA PRO A 210 -9.61 1.83 -2.71
C PRO A 210 -8.17 1.96 -3.18
N PHE A 211 -7.55 0.84 -3.56
CA PHE A 211 -6.19 0.79 -4.11
C PHE A 211 -6.20 0.36 -5.57
N LYS A 212 -5.24 0.90 -6.33
CA LYS A 212 -4.99 0.54 -7.71
C LYS A 212 -3.51 0.37 -7.96
N ILE A 213 -3.15 -0.81 -8.49
CA ILE A 213 -1.82 -1.12 -9.00
C ILE A 213 -1.90 -1.19 -10.51
N THR A 214 -0.95 -0.58 -11.20
CA THR A 214 -0.86 -0.59 -12.66
C THR A 214 0.50 -1.08 -13.12
N SER A 215 0.52 -1.83 -14.19
CA SER A 215 1.71 -2.32 -14.88
C SER A 215 1.40 -2.52 -16.37
N GLU A 216 2.38 -3.00 -17.12
CA GLU A 216 2.25 -3.36 -18.52
C GLU A 216 2.88 -4.74 -18.76
N VAL A 217 2.30 -5.51 -19.68
CA VAL A 217 2.85 -6.81 -20.09
C VAL A 217 4.17 -6.59 -20.83
N PRO A 218 5.33 -7.00 -20.28
CA PRO A 218 6.63 -6.79 -20.89
C PRO A 218 6.86 -7.71 -22.10
N ASP A 219 7.91 -7.48 -22.88
CA ASP A 219 8.33 -8.40 -23.94
C ASP A 219 8.88 -9.71 -23.34
N HIS A 220 8.00 -10.69 -23.22
CA HIS A 220 8.29 -12.05 -22.75
C HIS A 220 8.57 -13.05 -23.88
N SER A 221 8.75 -12.58 -25.14
CA SER A 221 8.86 -13.45 -26.32
C SER A 221 10.03 -14.43 -26.26
N ARG A 222 11.12 -14.06 -25.57
CA ARG A 222 12.35 -14.87 -25.44
C ARG A 222 12.34 -15.88 -24.29
N TYR A 223 11.39 -15.76 -23.39
CA TYR A 223 11.28 -16.65 -22.23
C TYR A 223 10.52 -17.93 -22.59
N ASN A 224 10.94 -19.08 -22.06
CA ASN A 224 10.16 -20.30 -22.16
C ASN A 224 8.86 -20.19 -21.35
N ARG A 225 8.95 -19.56 -20.15
CA ARG A 225 7.86 -19.20 -19.26
C ARG A 225 8.21 -17.85 -18.63
N TYR A 226 7.21 -17.05 -18.32
CA TYR A 226 7.40 -15.75 -17.68
C TYR A 226 6.62 -15.68 -16.39
N TRP A 227 7.30 -15.41 -15.30
CA TRP A 227 6.67 -15.19 -14.01
C TRP A 227 6.38 -13.72 -13.81
N PHE A 228 5.20 -13.48 -13.26
CA PHE A 228 4.73 -12.15 -12.95
C PHE A 228 3.92 -12.25 -11.66
N LYS A 229 4.52 -11.79 -10.55
CA LYS A 229 3.97 -11.89 -9.21
C LYS A 229 3.98 -10.52 -8.56
N VAL A 230 2.82 -10.05 -8.13
CA VAL A 230 2.68 -8.84 -7.32
C VAL A 230 2.64 -9.25 -5.86
N THR A 231 3.51 -8.64 -5.06
CA THR A 231 3.49 -8.75 -3.60
C THR A 231 3.09 -7.40 -3.03
N ASP A 232 2.12 -7.40 -2.12
CA ASP A 232 1.56 -6.19 -1.53
C ASP A 232 1.41 -6.38 -0.02
N VAL A 233 2.01 -5.49 0.78
CA VAL A 233 2.08 -5.59 2.23
C VAL A 233 1.28 -4.46 2.85
N LEU A 234 0.23 -4.81 3.57
CA LEU A 234 -0.64 -3.91 4.30
C LEU A 234 -0.24 -3.86 5.77
N SER A 235 -0.15 -2.68 6.36
CA SER A 235 -0.01 -2.52 7.80
C SER A 235 -1.24 -3.10 8.53
N LYS A 236 -1.07 -3.44 9.81
CA LYS A 236 -2.12 -4.06 10.64
C LYS A 236 -3.44 -3.26 10.68
N GLY A 237 -3.37 -1.95 10.50
CA GLY A 237 -4.55 -1.06 10.43
C GLY A 237 -5.38 -1.18 9.16
N LEU A 238 -4.97 -1.99 8.19
CA LEU A 238 -5.65 -2.18 6.91
C LEU A 238 -6.07 -3.64 6.72
N THR A 239 -7.35 -3.90 6.67
CA THR A 239 -7.90 -5.24 6.40
C THR A 239 -8.22 -5.40 4.91
N PHE A 240 -7.54 -6.30 4.23
CA PHE A 240 -7.77 -6.61 2.82
C PHE A 240 -9.15 -7.19 2.57
N ASN A 241 -9.87 -6.64 1.58
CA ASN A 241 -11.18 -7.13 1.16
C ASN A 241 -11.03 -7.96 -0.14
N ALA A 242 -10.79 -9.26 -0.01
CA ALA A 242 -10.55 -10.15 -1.15
C ALA A 242 -11.73 -10.21 -2.14
N ALA A 243 -12.95 -9.99 -1.68
CA ALA A 243 -14.14 -9.96 -2.54
C ALA A 243 -14.18 -8.76 -3.50
N ASP A 244 -13.43 -7.69 -3.18
CA ASP A 244 -13.35 -6.47 -3.99
C ASP A 244 -12.17 -6.52 -4.97
N LEU A 245 -11.40 -7.63 -5.01
CA LEU A 245 -10.27 -7.79 -5.93
C LEU A 245 -10.76 -7.93 -7.37
N GLU A 246 -10.25 -7.07 -8.23
CA GLU A 246 -10.45 -7.11 -9.66
C GLU A 246 -9.11 -6.97 -10.40
N ILE A 247 -8.84 -7.89 -11.32
CA ILE A 247 -7.64 -7.87 -12.16
C ILE A 247 -8.07 -7.81 -13.62
N THR A 248 -7.55 -6.85 -14.36
CA THR A 248 -7.78 -6.72 -15.80
C THR A 248 -6.46 -6.68 -16.57
N VAL A 249 -6.44 -7.29 -17.76
CA VAL A 249 -5.31 -7.21 -18.72
C VAL A 249 -5.88 -6.81 -20.06
N GLY A 250 -5.33 -5.74 -20.65
CA GLY A 250 -5.85 -5.17 -21.90
C GLY A 250 -7.33 -4.77 -21.82
N GLY A 251 -7.79 -4.36 -20.62
CA GLY A 251 -9.19 -4.01 -20.34
C GLY A 251 -10.13 -5.19 -20.14
N THR A 252 -9.63 -6.44 -20.24
CA THR A 252 -10.44 -7.64 -20.02
C THR A 252 -10.23 -8.16 -18.60
N LYS A 253 -11.32 -8.37 -17.85
CA LYS A 253 -11.28 -8.93 -16.50
C LYS A 253 -10.84 -10.40 -16.54
N LEU A 254 -9.88 -10.74 -15.69
CA LEU A 254 -9.38 -12.10 -15.55
C LEU A 254 -10.35 -12.97 -14.73
N ALA A 255 -10.47 -14.23 -15.13
CA ALA A 255 -11.11 -15.23 -14.30
C ALA A 255 -10.20 -15.61 -13.12
N SER A 256 -10.76 -16.07 -12.01
CA SER A 256 -10.01 -16.47 -10.81
C SER A 256 -9.02 -17.63 -11.05
N THR A 257 -9.18 -18.39 -12.15
CA THR A 257 -8.25 -19.44 -12.58
C THR A 257 -7.00 -18.91 -13.32
N ALA A 258 -6.97 -17.63 -13.68
CA ALA A 258 -5.85 -17.01 -14.39
C ALA A 258 -4.76 -16.46 -13.45
N TYR A 259 -4.97 -16.53 -12.15
CA TYR A 259 -4.00 -16.14 -11.12
C TYR A 259 -4.22 -16.96 -9.84
N THR A 260 -3.21 -17.05 -8.99
CA THR A 260 -3.37 -17.45 -7.59
C THR A 260 -3.39 -16.22 -6.71
N LEU A 261 -4.15 -16.28 -5.61
CA LEU A 261 -4.20 -15.25 -4.58
C LEU A 261 -3.87 -15.93 -3.25
N ASP A 262 -2.73 -15.58 -2.67
CA ASP A 262 -2.31 -16.04 -1.36
C ASP A 262 -2.23 -14.86 -0.40
N THR A 263 -2.65 -15.09 0.84
CA THR A 263 -2.59 -14.08 1.89
C THR A 263 -2.01 -14.68 3.16
N SER A 264 -1.11 -13.97 3.79
CA SER A 264 -0.52 -14.34 5.08
C SER A 264 -0.40 -13.14 5.99
N THR A 265 -0.51 -13.35 7.29
CA THR A 265 -0.31 -12.29 8.28
C THR A 265 0.85 -12.68 9.19
N ASP A 266 1.79 -11.77 9.38
CA ASP A 266 2.95 -12.00 10.25
C ASP A 266 2.63 -11.76 11.73
N SER A 267 3.64 -11.93 12.61
CA SER A 267 3.49 -11.75 14.06
C SER A 267 3.22 -10.30 14.48
N ASP A 268 3.54 -9.34 13.63
CA ASP A 268 3.37 -7.90 13.88
C ASP A 268 2.02 -7.39 13.34
N GLY A 269 1.24 -8.29 12.70
CA GLY A 269 -0.08 -8.01 12.16
C GLY A 269 -0.07 -7.48 10.72
N PHE A 270 1.09 -7.43 10.04
CA PHE A 270 1.14 -7.03 8.63
C PHE A 270 0.61 -8.15 7.75
N THR A 271 -0.26 -7.78 6.81
CA THR A 271 -0.84 -8.72 5.85
C THR A 271 -0.15 -8.63 4.51
N THR A 272 0.47 -9.72 4.08
CA THR A 272 1.04 -9.87 2.74
C THR A 272 0.02 -10.49 1.81
N ILE A 273 -0.22 -9.85 0.67
CA ILE A 273 -1.04 -10.33 -0.44
C ILE A 273 -0.10 -10.69 -1.58
N GLU A 274 -0.19 -11.91 -2.07
CA GLU A 274 0.57 -12.38 -3.23
C GLU A 274 -0.39 -12.73 -4.37
N ILE A 275 -0.19 -12.10 -5.53
CA ILE A 275 -0.96 -12.34 -6.75
C ILE A 275 0.00 -12.87 -7.81
N THR A 276 -0.05 -14.16 -8.09
CA THR A 276 0.79 -14.80 -9.12
C THR A 276 -0.03 -15.12 -10.35
N PHE A 277 0.38 -14.61 -11.50
CA PHE A 277 -0.32 -14.85 -12.76
C PHE A 277 -0.02 -16.25 -13.30
N VAL A 278 -1.07 -17.01 -13.59
CA VAL A 278 -0.96 -18.34 -14.22
C VAL A 278 -0.82 -18.18 -15.73
N ASN A 279 0.17 -18.87 -16.32
CA ASN A 279 0.41 -18.84 -17.76
C ASN A 279 0.49 -17.41 -18.37
N PHE A 280 1.28 -16.55 -17.75
CA PHE A 280 1.37 -15.11 -18.07
C PHE A 280 1.63 -14.83 -19.56
N LYS A 281 2.37 -15.70 -20.28
CA LYS A 281 2.70 -15.53 -21.69
C LYS A 281 1.50 -15.53 -22.66
N GLN A 282 0.31 -15.88 -22.21
CA GLN A 282 -0.91 -15.75 -23.03
C GLN A 282 -1.33 -14.30 -23.27
N HIS A 283 -0.86 -13.37 -22.44
CA HIS A 283 -1.21 -11.96 -22.55
C HIS A 283 -0.40 -11.26 -23.64
N ALA A 284 -1.04 -10.37 -24.39
CA ALA A 284 -0.39 -9.64 -25.45
C ALA A 284 0.60 -8.60 -24.87
N ILE A 285 1.82 -8.60 -25.41
CA ILE A 285 2.87 -7.63 -25.05
C ILE A 285 2.34 -6.21 -25.21
N GLY A 286 2.65 -5.31 -24.27
CA GLY A 286 2.20 -3.94 -24.23
C GLY A 286 0.76 -3.75 -23.71
N SER A 287 0.10 -4.83 -23.26
CA SER A 287 -1.23 -4.71 -22.64
C SER A 287 -1.13 -4.14 -21.23
N ASN A 288 -1.99 -3.17 -20.91
CA ASN A 288 -2.09 -2.64 -19.56
C ASN A 288 -2.61 -3.71 -18.58
N ILE A 289 -1.96 -3.81 -17.44
CA ILE A 289 -2.39 -4.61 -16.30
C ILE A 289 -2.91 -3.65 -15.24
N VAL A 290 -4.13 -3.89 -14.74
CA VAL A 290 -4.71 -3.11 -13.64
C VAL A 290 -5.25 -4.06 -12.59
N ILE A 291 -4.80 -3.88 -11.36
CA ILE A 291 -5.26 -4.59 -10.17
C ILE A 291 -5.94 -3.58 -9.27
N LYS A 292 -7.20 -3.81 -8.92
CA LYS A 292 -7.98 -2.98 -8.01
C LYS A 292 -8.48 -3.83 -6.85
N TYR A 293 -8.47 -3.27 -5.68
CA TYR A 293 -9.04 -3.86 -4.49
C TYR A 293 -9.35 -2.77 -3.45
N THR A 294 -10.03 -3.11 -2.37
CA THR A 294 -10.18 -2.23 -1.22
C THR A 294 -9.56 -2.85 0.02
N ALA A 295 -9.12 -2.00 0.96
CA ALA A 295 -8.84 -2.42 2.32
C ALA A 295 -9.64 -1.54 3.29
N THR A 296 -10.21 -2.16 4.32
CA THR A 296 -10.93 -1.43 5.37
C THR A 296 -9.93 -0.91 6.41
N LEU A 297 -9.96 0.40 6.70
CA LEU A 297 -9.24 0.95 7.83
C LEU A 297 -9.90 0.41 9.11
N ASN A 298 -9.17 -0.42 9.85
CA ASN A 298 -9.71 -1.19 10.98
C ASN A 298 -9.36 -0.57 12.34
N ASP A 299 -9.70 -1.26 13.42
CA ASP A 299 -9.54 -0.81 14.81
C ASP A 299 -8.06 -0.73 15.25
N GLU A 300 -7.16 -1.46 14.56
CA GLU A 300 -5.72 -1.44 14.81
C GLU A 300 -5.00 -0.35 14.02
N ALA A 301 -5.76 0.56 13.37
CA ALA A 301 -5.19 1.65 12.61
C ALA A 301 -4.24 2.51 13.43
N ASP A 302 -3.08 2.76 12.87
CA ASP A 302 -2.14 3.75 13.41
C ASP A 302 -2.76 5.14 13.26
N ARG A 303 -2.91 5.85 14.38
CA ARG A 303 -3.51 7.18 14.50
C ARG A 303 -2.46 8.26 14.74
N THR A 304 -1.18 7.91 14.54
CA THR A 304 -0.04 8.81 14.60
C THR A 304 0.29 9.39 13.23
N ASP A 305 1.32 10.23 13.15
CA ASP A 305 1.88 10.77 11.90
C ASP A 305 2.50 9.70 10.98
N THR A 306 2.78 8.50 11.49
CA THR A 306 3.26 7.37 10.70
C THR A 306 2.20 6.91 9.71
N GLY A 307 0.93 6.82 10.16
CA GLY A 307 -0.21 6.38 9.38
C GLY A 307 -0.17 4.89 9.01
N ASN A 308 -1.03 4.50 8.10
CA ASN A 308 -1.27 3.10 7.73
C ASN A 308 -0.73 2.84 6.34
N ASP A 309 0.41 2.16 6.27
CA ASP A 309 1.15 1.87 5.04
C ASP A 309 0.54 0.74 4.24
N ASN A 310 0.69 0.86 2.92
CA ASN A 310 0.42 -0.21 1.99
C ASN A 310 1.47 -0.18 0.87
N VAL A 311 2.34 -1.20 0.84
CA VAL A 311 3.57 -1.22 0.03
C VAL A 311 3.56 -2.40 -0.92
N ALA A 312 3.65 -2.14 -2.22
CA ALA A 312 3.68 -3.17 -3.23
C ALA A 312 4.96 -3.17 -4.05
N LYS A 313 5.35 -4.35 -4.52
CA LYS A 313 6.39 -4.58 -5.52
C LYS A 313 5.97 -5.67 -6.50
N LEU A 314 6.64 -5.72 -7.64
CA LEU A 314 6.47 -6.75 -8.65
C LEU A 314 7.75 -7.58 -8.74
N ILE A 315 7.59 -8.90 -8.72
CA ILE A 315 8.64 -9.89 -8.95
C ILE A 315 8.42 -10.51 -10.34
N PHE A 316 9.46 -10.56 -11.16
CA PHE A 316 9.33 -10.99 -12.55
C PHE A 316 10.53 -11.82 -13.04
N SER A 317 10.33 -12.63 -14.09
CA SER A 317 11.42 -13.33 -14.78
C SER A 317 12.34 -12.33 -15.47
N ASN A 318 13.66 -12.43 -15.24
CA ASN A 318 14.63 -11.47 -15.79
C ASN A 318 15.87 -12.09 -16.45
N ASP A 319 15.85 -13.41 -16.72
CA ASP A 319 16.86 -14.10 -17.50
C ASP A 319 16.20 -15.00 -18.58
N PRO A 320 16.19 -14.58 -19.84
CA PRO A 320 15.62 -15.38 -20.93
C PRO A 320 16.37 -16.69 -21.21
N ASN A 321 17.60 -16.86 -20.67
CA ASN A 321 18.38 -18.08 -20.84
C ASN A 321 18.09 -19.11 -19.74
N HIS A 322 17.49 -18.67 -18.63
CA HIS A 322 17.05 -19.56 -17.57
C HIS A 322 15.81 -20.35 -18.02
N THR A 323 15.76 -21.63 -17.65
CA THR A 323 14.55 -22.46 -17.90
C THR A 323 13.65 -22.38 -16.69
N TYR A 324 12.64 -21.55 -16.77
CA TYR A 324 11.62 -21.40 -15.72
C TYR A 324 10.67 -22.60 -15.74
N THR A 325 10.36 -23.14 -14.56
CA THR A 325 9.45 -24.28 -14.36
C THR A 325 8.40 -23.94 -13.32
N GLY A 326 7.18 -24.46 -13.48
CA GLY A 326 6.06 -24.11 -12.58
C GLY A 326 5.49 -22.72 -12.87
N ASP A 327 4.50 -22.31 -12.12
CA ASP A 327 3.83 -20.99 -12.23
C ASP A 327 4.30 -20.01 -11.15
N GLU A 328 5.07 -20.48 -10.16
CA GLU A 328 5.59 -19.68 -9.07
C GLU A 328 7.11 -19.71 -8.98
N PRO A 329 7.75 -18.57 -8.58
CA PRO A 329 9.16 -18.53 -8.23
C PRO A 329 9.47 -19.52 -7.09
N ASN A 330 10.58 -20.22 -7.20
CA ASN A 330 11.14 -21.01 -6.12
C ASN A 330 12.50 -20.42 -5.70
N ASP A 331 13.09 -20.89 -4.58
CA ASP A 331 14.29 -20.35 -3.96
C ASP A 331 15.53 -20.27 -4.87
N ASN A 332 15.54 -21.02 -5.97
CA ASN A 332 16.64 -21.04 -6.94
C ASN A 332 16.33 -20.24 -8.21
N THR A 333 15.27 -19.45 -8.21
CA THR A 333 14.81 -18.79 -9.41
C THR A 333 15.48 -17.45 -9.62
N VAL A 334 15.85 -17.22 -10.85
CA VAL A 334 16.42 -15.97 -11.32
C VAL A 334 15.30 -14.99 -11.61
N THR A 335 15.09 -14.02 -10.71
CA THR A 335 14.05 -13.00 -10.82
C THR A 335 14.60 -11.59 -10.66
N GLY A 336 13.90 -10.62 -11.24
CA GLY A 336 14.02 -9.20 -10.96
C GLY A 336 12.90 -8.71 -10.08
N GLU A 337 13.06 -7.53 -9.49
CA GLU A 337 12.05 -6.85 -8.67
C GLU A 337 11.95 -5.39 -9.08
N THR A 338 10.75 -4.82 -9.02
CA THR A 338 10.57 -3.36 -9.12
C THR A 338 10.85 -2.70 -7.77
N PRO A 339 11.14 -1.39 -7.76
CA PRO A 339 11.13 -0.62 -6.52
C PRO A 339 9.78 -0.71 -5.83
N ASP A 340 9.81 -0.61 -4.51
CA ASP A 340 8.63 -0.51 -3.68
C ASP A 340 7.80 0.71 -4.04
N LYS A 341 6.48 0.53 -4.07
CA LYS A 341 5.49 1.59 -4.26
C LYS A 341 4.61 1.68 -3.03
N ARG A 342 4.83 2.75 -2.27
CA ARG A 342 4.16 3.01 -0.98
C ARG A 342 2.98 3.94 -1.16
N THR A 343 1.90 3.67 -0.43
CA THR A 343 0.79 4.58 -0.16
C THR A 343 0.53 4.61 1.35
N VAL A 344 -0.01 5.72 1.86
CA VAL A 344 -0.30 5.89 3.29
C VAL A 344 -1.70 6.42 3.49
N THR A 345 -2.43 5.85 4.46
CA THR A 345 -3.74 6.34 4.89
C THR A 345 -3.65 6.83 6.32
N TYR A 346 -4.05 8.07 6.57
CA TYR A 346 -4.02 8.70 7.87
C TYR A 346 -5.41 8.80 8.49
N THR A 347 -5.47 8.82 9.81
CA THR A 347 -6.66 9.09 10.59
C THR A 347 -6.28 9.90 11.84
N THR A 348 -7.21 10.67 12.40
CA THR A 348 -6.97 11.56 13.53
C THR A 348 -8.13 11.53 14.51
N GLY A 349 -8.20 12.49 15.43
CA GLY A 349 -9.31 12.63 16.36
C GLY A 349 -9.44 14.05 16.90
N ILE A 350 -10.57 14.28 17.57
CA ILE A 350 -10.86 15.52 18.28
C ILE A 350 -11.08 15.20 19.75
N ALA A 351 -10.53 16.01 20.64
CA ALA A 351 -10.71 15.88 22.07
C ALA A 351 -11.28 17.16 22.69
N VAL A 352 -12.00 16.98 23.78
CA VAL A 352 -12.53 18.07 24.59
C VAL A 352 -11.94 17.97 25.99
N GLN A 353 -11.33 19.04 26.46
CA GLN A 353 -10.97 19.25 27.85
C GLN A 353 -12.07 20.04 28.55
N LYS A 354 -12.82 19.41 29.43
CA LYS A 354 -13.89 20.04 30.17
C LYS A 354 -13.39 20.61 31.49
N THR A 355 -13.70 21.90 31.73
CA THR A 355 -13.29 22.59 32.97
C THR A 355 -14.43 23.41 33.58
N ASP A 356 -14.28 23.79 34.86
CA ASP A 356 -15.08 24.85 35.47
C ASP A 356 -14.51 26.25 35.14
N GLU A 357 -15.12 27.29 35.66
CA GLU A 357 -14.70 28.70 35.49
C GLU A 357 -13.32 29.01 36.05
N ASN A 358 -12.74 28.14 36.86
CA ASN A 358 -11.41 28.28 37.45
C ASN A 358 -10.36 27.39 36.75
N GLY A 359 -10.74 26.70 35.66
CA GLY A 359 -9.86 25.78 34.95
C GLY A 359 -9.74 24.40 35.57
N LYS A 360 -10.53 24.08 36.62
CA LYS A 360 -10.52 22.76 37.25
C LYS A 360 -11.24 21.74 36.35
N PRO A 361 -10.65 20.55 36.11
CA PRO A 361 -11.30 19.50 35.33
C PRO A 361 -12.69 19.12 35.87
N LEU A 362 -13.64 18.92 34.94
CA LEU A 362 -15.01 18.52 35.23
C LEU A 362 -15.34 17.16 34.59
N PRO A 363 -15.36 16.08 35.40
CA PRO A 363 -15.83 14.77 34.94
C PRO A 363 -17.36 14.74 34.85
N GLY A 364 -17.87 13.80 34.01
CA GLY A 364 -19.30 13.49 33.92
C GLY A 364 -20.09 14.36 32.92
N ALA A 365 -19.47 15.29 32.22
CA ALA A 365 -20.10 16.02 31.14
C ALA A 365 -20.30 15.09 29.93
N LYS A 366 -21.45 15.18 29.26
CA LYS A 366 -21.73 14.39 28.04
C LYS A 366 -21.63 15.26 26.79
N PHE A 367 -20.80 14.83 25.87
CA PHE A 367 -20.60 15.45 24.58
C PHE A 367 -21.08 14.55 23.45
N GLU A 368 -21.79 15.13 22.49
CA GLU A 368 -22.17 14.48 21.25
C GLU A 368 -21.29 15.00 20.12
N ILE A 369 -20.77 14.06 19.30
CA ILE A 369 -20.20 14.37 17.98
C ILE A 369 -21.16 13.88 16.89
N SER A 370 -21.28 14.66 15.82
CA SER A 370 -21.96 14.27 14.59
C SER A 370 -21.15 14.71 13.37
N GLY A 371 -21.28 13.99 12.28
CA GLY A 371 -20.58 14.28 11.02
C GLY A 371 -20.85 13.21 9.98
N THR A 372 -20.54 13.50 8.73
CA THR A 372 -20.87 12.61 7.59
C THR A 372 -19.89 11.44 7.39
N LYS A 373 -18.76 11.44 8.11
CA LYS A 373 -17.70 10.45 7.96
C LYS A 373 -17.38 9.69 9.25
N ILE A 374 -18.37 9.53 10.12
CA ILE A 374 -18.20 8.75 11.34
C ILE A 374 -18.84 7.39 11.12
N ASN A 375 -18.03 6.34 11.04
CA ASN A 375 -18.53 4.97 10.84
C ASN A 375 -18.44 4.15 12.12
N ARG A 376 -17.39 4.38 12.92
CA ARG A 376 -17.10 3.64 14.14
C ARG A 376 -16.57 4.58 15.20
N VAL A 377 -16.74 4.22 16.46
CA VAL A 377 -16.33 5.01 17.60
C VAL A 377 -15.55 4.18 18.60
N LEU A 378 -14.44 4.74 19.04
CA LEU A 378 -13.71 4.20 20.18
C LEU A 378 -14.61 4.29 21.43
N THR A 379 -14.96 3.14 21.98
CA THR A 379 -15.81 3.00 23.16
C THR A 379 -15.03 2.29 24.24
N HIS A 380 -15.02 2.88 25.43
CA HIS A 380 -14.46 2.22 26.62
C HIS A 380 -15.42 1.14 27.09
N VAL A 381 -14.99 -0.12 27.05
CA VAL A 381 -15.78 -1.28 27.42
C VAL A 381 -15.24 -1.85 28.72
N THR A 382 -16.08 -1.85 29.75
CA THR A 382 -15.77 -2.52 31.00
C THR A 382 -16.43 -3.90 31.01
N THR A 383 -15.64 -4.94 31.17
CA THR A 383 -16.11 -6.31 31.31
C THR A 383 -15.76 -6.86 32.70
N TYR A 384 -16.63 -7.72 33.19
CA TYR A 384 -16.42 -8.39 34.45
C TYR A 384 -16.44 -9.91 34.24
N THR A 385 -15.31 -10.56 34.44
CA THR A 385 -15.17 -12.01 34.28
C THR A 385 -14.99 -12.67 35.62
N ALA A 386 -15.73 -13.76 35.90
CA ALA A 386 -15.58 -14.51 37.11
C ALA A 386 -14.13 -14.98 37.31
N SER A 387 -13.54 -14.66 38.48
CA SER A 387 -12.13 -14.91 38.77
C SER A 387 -11.92 -15.08 40.28
N ALA A 388 -11.18 -16.11 40.66
CA ALA A 388 -10.83 -16.33 42.08
C ALA A 388 -9.97 -15.18 42.67
N THR A 389 -9.24 -14.47 41.83
CA THR A 389 -8.40 -13.32 42.20
C THR A 389 -9.09 -11.97 41.97
N GLY A 390 -10.35 -11.98 41.53
CA GLY A 390 -11.13 -10.76 41.29
C GLY A 390 -11.41 -10.01 42.58
N THR A 391 -11.70 -8.71 42.46
CA THR A 391 -12.01 -7.80 43.55
C THR A 391 -13.45 -7.30 43.55
N TYR A 392 -14.19 -7.53 42.46
CA TYR A 392 -15.57 -7.06 42.30
C TYR A 392 -16.59 -8.16 42.64
N TYR A 393 -17.76 -7.74 43.07
CA TYR A 393 -18.93 -8.58 43.34
C TYR A 393 -20.10 -8.09 42.49
N LYS A 394 -20.94 -9.02 42.02
CA LYS A 394 -22.13 -8.69 41.23
C LYS A 394 -23.34 -8.49 42.14
N LEU A 395 -24.01 -7.37 41.97
CA LEU A 395 -25.26 -7.06 42.66
C LEU A 395 -26.47 -7.64 41.92
N LYS A 396 -27.58 -7.88 42.62
CA LYS A 396 -28.83 -8.40 42.07
C LYS A 396 -29.46 -7.47 41.00
N ASN A 397 -29.12 -6.18 41.04
CA ASN A 397 -29.54 -5.23 40.01
C ASN A 397 -28.69 -5.32 38.69
N GLY A 398 -27.74 -6.25 38.68
CA GLY A 398 -26.85 -6.48 37.51
C GLY A 398 -25.60 -5.64 37.46
N THR A 399 -25.39 -4.69 38.38
CA THR A 399 -24.18 -3.88 38.46
C THR A 399 -23.08 -4.59 39.28
N TYR A 400 -21.86 -4.05 39.23
CA TYR A 400 -20.70 -4.59 39.96
C TYR A 400 -20.16 -3.55 40.92
N THR A 401 -19.69 -4.02 42.10
CA THR A 401 -19.06 -3.19 43.16
C THR A 401 -17.79 -3.86 43.65
N ASP A 402 -16.81 -3.09 44.06
CA ASP A 402 -15.59 -3.54 44.75
C ASP A 402 -15.80 -3.67 46.28
N THR A 403 -16.95 -3.24 46.78
CA THR A 403 -17.31 -3.37 48.18
C THR A 403 -17.70 -4.82 48.48
N ALA A 404 -17.03 -5.43 49.45
CA ALA A 404 -17.35 -6.79 49.90
C ALA A 404 -18.69 -6.82 50.66
N PRO A 405 -19.50 -7.90 50.48
CA PRO A 405 -20.73 -8.08 51.23
C PRO A 405 -20.47 -8.17 52.74
N THR A 406 -21.39 -7.61 53.52
CA THR A 406 -21.43 -7.70 54.99
C THR A 406 -22.73 -8.36 55.41
N ASP A 407 -22.84 -8.80 56.67
CA ASP A 407 -24.04 -9.45 57.21
C ASP A 407 -25.33 -8.62 56.97
N THR A 408 -25.21 -7.29 56.86
CA THR A 408 -26.35 -6.38 56.62
C THR A 408 -26.62 -6.11 55.14
N THR A 409 -25.64 -6.32 54.27
CA THR A 409 -25.73 -5.99 52.82
C THR A 409 -25.74 -7.22 51.90
N GLU A 410 -25.45 -8.43 52.43
CA GLU A 410 -25.37 -9.66 51.62
C GLU A 410 -26.60 -9.92 50.75
N GLY A 411 -27.77 -9.49 51.21
CA GLY A 411 -29.02 -9.62 50.50
C GLY A 411 -29.09 -8.86 49.16
N GLU A 412 -28.20 -7.90 48.93
CA GLU A 412 -28.11 -7.09 47.72
C GLU A 412 -27.25 -7.75 46.62
N TYR A 413 -26.44 -8.75 46.99
CA TYR A 413 -25.49 -9.43 46.11
C TYR A 413 -26.11 -10.66 45.46
N GLU A 414 -25.71 -10.93 44.20
CA GLU A 414 -26.10 -12.17 43.49
C GLU A 414 -25.41 -13.40 44.14
N SER A 415 -24.16 -13.22 44.59
CA SER A 415 -23.39 -14.19 45.35
C SER A 415 -22.38 -13.48 46.24
N THR A 416 -22.24 -13.96 47.48
CA THR A 416 -21.25 -13.43 48.45
C THR A 416 -19.85 -14.02 48.29
N THR A 417 -19.70 -15.08 47.46
CA THR A 417 -18.45 -15.83 47.29
C THR A 417 -17.85 -15.71 45.90
N VAL A 418 -18.66 -15.42 44.87
CA VAL A 418 -18.17 -15.26 43.50
C VAL A 418 -17.60 -13.87 43.31
N LYS A 419 -16.34 -13.82 42.92
CA LYS A 419 -15.62 -12.58 42.61
C LYS A 419 -15.43 -12.43 41.11
N TYR A 420 -15.23 -11.21 40.67
CA TYR A 420 -15.02 -10.85 39.26
C TYR A 420 -13.78 -9.99 39.12
N ALA A 421 -12.98 -10.26 38.08
CA ALA A 421 -11.93 -9.36 37.62
C ALA A 421 -12.56 -8.34 36.65
N LYS A 422 -12.30 -7.07 36.91
CA LYS A 422 -12.66 -5.97 35.99
C LYS A 422 -11.59 -5.86 34.93
N THR A 423 -11.99 -5.83 33.66
CA THR A 423 -11.13 -5.54 32.52
C THR A 423 -11.73 -4.35 31.78
N GLU A 424 -10.91 -3.37 31.50
CA GLU A 424 -11.26 -2.19 30.71
C GLU A 424 -10.49 -2.26 29.40
N THR A 425 -11.21 -2.17 28.29
CA THR A 425 -10.65 -2.20 26.95
C THR A 425 -11.30 -1.12 26.11
N ASP A 426 -10.51 -0.51 25.22
CA ASP A 426 -11.04 0.39 24.22
C ASP A 426 -11.30 -0.40 22.94
N GLU A 427 -12.52 -0.33 22.44
CA GLU A 427 -12.92 -0.98 21.17
C GLU A 427 -13.66 0.00 20.27
N PHE A 428 -13.42 -0.08 18.97
CA PHE A 428 -14.23 0.63 17.99
C PHE A 428 -15.54 -0.14 17.75
N LYS A 429 -16.67 0.52 17.96
CA LYS A 429 -18.00 -0.05 17.69
C LYS A 429 -18.66 0.65 16.53
N ASP A 430 -19.33 -0.13 15.67
CA ASP A 430 -20.15 0.40 14.59
C ASP A 430 -21.33 1.20 15.17
N ILE A 431 -21.58 2.38 14.62
CA ILE A 431 -22.68 3.24 15.03
C ILE A 431 -23.98 2.97 14.26
N GLY A 432 -23.95 2.01 13.33
CA GLY A 432 -25.11 1.66 12.50
C GLY A 432 -25.52 2.83 11.59
N THR A 433 -26.79 3.19 11.65
CA THR A 433 -27.37 4.32 10.89
C THR A 433 -27.33 5.63 11.68
N ASP A 434 -26.93 5.60 12.94
CA ASP A 434 -26.82 6.80 13.78
C ASP A 434 -25.52 7.53 13.42
N VAL A 435 -25.67 8.81 13.11
CA VAL A 435 -24.55 9.70 12.73
C VAL A 435 -24.08 10.59 13.88
N SER A 436 -24.52 10.30 15.11
CA SER A 436 -24.14 11.01 16.31
C SER A 436 -23.78 10.07 17.44
N ILE A 437 -22.80 10.47 18.22
CA ILE A 437 -22.23 9.67 19.30
C ILE A 437 -22.13 10.52 20.55
N ILE A 438 -22.58 9.99 21.67
CA ILE A 438 -22.46 10.64 22.97
C ILE A 438 -21.42 9.91 23.82
N LYS A 439 -20.41 10.66 24.27
CA LYS A 439 -19.39 10.19 25.22
C LYS A 439 -19.34 11.09 26.45
N THR A 440 -18.87 10.53 27.57
CA THR A 440 -18.79 11.22 28.87
C THR A 440 -17.34 11.55 29.19
N THR A 441 -17.08 12.75 29.74
CA THR A 441 -15.75 13.12 30.22
C THR A 441 -15.33 12.26 31.40
N ASP A 442 -14.07 11.84 31.40
CA ASP A 442 -13.44 11.02 32.43
C ASP A 442 -13.12 11.81 33.70
N SER A 443 -12.40 11.19 34.67
CA SER A 443 -12.00 11.80 35.92
C SER A 443 -11.09 13.02 35.76
N THR A 444 -10.45 13.18 34.61
CA THR A 444 -9.58 14.32 34.26
C THR A 444 -10.33 15.39 33.47
N GLY A 445 -11.64 15.23 33.25
CA GLY A 445 -12.46 16.12 32.43
C GLY A 445 -12.23 15.98 30.93
N TYR A 446 -11.64 14.87 30.48
CA TYR A 446 -11.25 14.64 29.08
C TYR A 446 -12.21 13.69 28.38
N VAL A 447 -12.47 13.95 27.11
CA VAL A 447 -13.18 13.04 26.22
C VAL A 447 -12.63 13.18 24.80
N SER A 448 -12.39 12.06 24.11
CA SER A 448 -11.89 12.02 22.72
C SER A 448 -12.85 11.31 21.77
N PHE A 449 -12.82 11.73 20.51
CA PHE A 449 -13.48 11.12 19.37
C PHE A 449 -12.41 10.85 18.32
N GLU A 450 -12.03 9.58 18.19
CA GLU A 450 -10.88 9.13 17.41
C GLU A 450 -11.29 8.35 16.17
N GLY A 451 -10.35 8.18 15.24
CA GLY A 451 -10.57 7.46 14.01
C GLY A 451 -11.34 8.27 12.97
N LEU A 452 -11.07 9.57 12.87
CA LEU A 452 -11.74 10.52 11.99
C LEU A 452 -10.87 10.87 10.77
N ALA A 453 -11.50 10.96 9.60
CA ALA A 453 -10.92 11.51 8.38
C ALA A 453 -10.94 13.04 8.37
N ALA A 454 -10.32 13.66 7.37
CA ALA A 454 -10.62 15.05 7.02
C ALA A 454 -12.11 15.22 6.70
N GLY A 455 -12.73 16.24 7.28
CA GLY A 455 -14.16 16.48 7.18
C GLY A 455 -14.67 17.54 8.14
N THR A 456 -15.98 17.72 8.17
CA THR A 456 -16.64 18.66 9.10
C THR A 456 -17.41 17.88 10.15
N TYR A 457 -17.16 18.20 11.41
CA TYR A 457 -17.73 17.56 12.58
C TYR A 457 -18.34 18.60 13.50
N THR A 458 -19.47 18.26 14.12
CA THR A 458 -20.15 19.12 15.09
C THR A 458 -20.11 18.47 16.46
N ILE A 459 -19.57 19.16 17.44
CA ILE A 459 -19.56 18.74 18.84
C ILE A 459 -20.45 19.68 19.65
N THR A 460 -21.30 19.11 20.50
CA THR A 460 -22.18 19.84 21.41
C THR A 460 -22.21 19.18 22.79
N GLU A 461 -22.26 19.98 23.83
CA GLU A 461 -22.52 19.46 25.18
C GLU A 461 -23.99 19.11 25.31
N LYS A 462 -24.31 17.86 25.63
CA LYS A 462 -25.68 17.38 25.82
C LYS A 462 -26.12 17.50 27.27
N GLU A 463 -25.17 17.26 28.19
CA GLU A 463 -25.42 17.25 29.63
C GLU A 463 -24.19 17.79 30.36
N ALA A 464 -24.39 18.75 31.26
CA ALA A 464 -23.35 19.24 32.13
C ALA A 464 -23.29 18.39 33.43
N PRO A 465 -22.15 18.35 34.12
CA PRO A 465 -22.08 17.77 35.45
C PRO A 465 -23.02 18.46 36.44
N ASP A 466 -23.45 17.74 37.49
CA ASP A 466 -24.33 18.26 38.51
C ASP A 466 -23.79 19.57 39.12
N GLY A 467 -24.67 20.56 39.24
CA GLY A 467 -24.36 21.88 39.78
C GLY A 467 -23.72 22.86 38.77
N TYR A 468 -23.63 22.49 37.50
CA TYR A 468 -23.10 23.36 36.46
C TYR A 468 -24.15 23.64 35.37
N LYS A 469 -24.07 24.83 34.78
CA LYS A 469 -24.89 25.19 33.63
C LYS A 469 -24.29 24.61 32.35
N LYS A 470 -25.09 23.87 31.59
CA LYS A 470 -24.71 23.32 30.26
C LYS A 470 -24.31 24.45 29.30
N SER A 471 -23.26 24.21 28.53
CA SER A 471 -22.88 25.10 27.41
C SER A 471 -23.88 24.95 26.27
N ASP A 472 -24.34 26.08 25.73
CA ASP A 472 -25.19 26.11 24.54
C ASP A 472 -24.38 26.32 23.25
N ASN A 473 -23.04 26.34 23.35
CA ASN A 473 -22.13 26.51 22.22
C ASN A 473 -22.18 25.30 21.28
N VAL A 474 -22.06 25.61 19.99
CA VAL A 474 -21.90 24.61 18.93
C VAL A 474 -20.44 24.71 18.44
N TYR A 475 -19.74 23.60 18.51
CA TYR A 475 -18.34 23.50 18.07
C TYR A 475 -18.32 22.75 16.73
N GLU A 476 -18.57 23.48 15.64
CA GLU A 476 -18.36 22.96 14.30
C GLU A 476 -16.86 23.03 13.98
N ILE A 477 -16.22 21.89 13.77
CA ILE A 477 -14.79 21.77 13.55
C ILE A 477 -14.57 21.19 12.14
N VAL A 478 -13.73 21.88 11.37
CA VAL A 478 -13.29 21.44 10.06
C VAL A 478 -11.87 20.85 10.22
N ILE A 479 -11.75 19.54 10.04
CA ILE A 479 -10.49 18.85 9.91
C ILE A 479 -10.07 18.93 8.44
N GLY A 480 -9.06 19.73 8.13
CA GLY A 480 -8.39 19.76 6.84
C GLY A 480 -7.16 18.86 6.85
N ALA A 481 -6.73 18.40 5.68
CA ALA A 481 -5.51 17.63 5.53
C ALA A 481 -4.84 17.92 4.18
N ASN A 482 -3.51 17.84 4.15
CA ASN A 482 -2.72 17.84 2.92
C ASN A 482 -1.73 16.66 2.98
N PRO A 483 -2.21 15.41 2.88
CA PRO A 483 -1.42 14.24 3.18
C PRO A 483 -0.34 13.99 2.13
N THR A 484 0.83 13.60 2.62
CA THR A 484 2.00 13.14 1.84
C THR A 484 2.43 11.77 2.35
N LEU A 485 3.42 11.15 1.71
CA LEU A 485 4.02 9.91 2.20
C LEU A 485 4.75 10.05 3.54
N LEU A 486 4.99 11.28 4.01
CA LEU A 486 5.79 11.57 5.21
C LEU A 486 4.97 12.18 6.35
N ALA A 487 3.83 12.79 6.02
CA ALA A 487 3.02 13.48 7.02
C ALA A 487 1.58 13.68 6.54
N PRO A 488 0.60 13.70 7.46
CA PRO A 488 -0.81 13.94 7.13
C PRO A 488 -1.12 15.40 6.79
N GLY A 489 -0.33 16.34 7.29
CA GLY A 489 -0.56 17.78 7.07
C GLY A 489 -1.90 18.26 7.60
N TRP A 490 -2.29 17.84 8.80
CA TRP A 490 -3.54 18.22 9.43
C TRP A 490 -3.66 19.71 9.69
N THR A 491 -4.87 20.24 9.53
CA THR A 491 -5.27 21.59 9.95
C THR A 491 -6.65 21.52 10.59
N LEU A 492 -6.84 22.20 11.72
CA LEU A 492 -8.15 22.29 12.35
C LEU A 492 -8.57 23.74 12.53
N THR A 493 -9.80 24.01 12.14
CA THR A 493 -10.40 25.34 12.25
C THR A 493 -11.87 25.21 12.65
N TYR A 494 -12.43 26.25 13.26
CA TYR A 494 -13.86 26.32 13.42
C TYR A 494 -14.55 26.60 12.09
N GLY A 495 -15.61 25.88 11.80
CA GLY A 495 -16.46 26.10 10.63
C GLY A 495 -17.42 27.26 10.81
N THR A 496 -18.17 27.56 9.77
CA THR A 496 -19.12 28.69 9.74
C THR A 496 -20.35 28.48 10.63
N GLY A 497 -20.66 27.23 10.98
CA GLY A 497 -21.74 26.88 11.92
C GLY A 497 -21.32 26.93 13.40
N ALA A 498 -20.05 27.21 13.69
CA ALA A 498 -19.58 27.32 15.06
C ALA A 498 -20.07 28.58 15.76
N THR A 499 -20.28 28.52 17.08
CA THR A 499 -20.55 29.70 17.91
C THR A 499 -19.36 30.68 17.84
N ALA A 500 -19.63 31.97 17.80
CA ALA A 500 -18.58 32.98 17.77
C ALA A 500 -17.82 33.09 19.11
N GLY A 501 -16.52 33.39 19.05
CA GLY A 501 -15.70 33.62 20.25
C GLY A 501 -15.31 32.37 21.04
N LEU A 502 -15.28 31.20 20.39
CA LEU A 502 -14.80 29.96 21.00
C LEU A 502 -13.30 30.01 21.31
N PRO A 503 -12.84 29.23 22.31
CA PRO A 503 -11.42 29.09 22.62
C PRO A 503 -10.65 28.51 21.43
N ALA A 504 -9.35 28.78 21.32
CA ALA A 504 -8.51 28.21 20.29
C ALA A 504 -8.53 26.67 20.36
N ILE A 505 -8.41 26.03 19.19
CA ILE A 505 -8.12 24.60 19.10
C ILE A 505 -6.60 24.49 19.25
N ASP A 506 -6.17 23.71 20.22
CA ASP A 506 -4.75 23.41 20.40
C ASP A 506 -4.33 22.40 19.34
N SER A 507 -3.41 22.83 18.47
CA SER A 507 -2.84 22.01 17.41
C SER A 507 -1.58 21.26 17.85
N ASP A 508 -1.12 21.49 19.09
CA ASP A 508 0.04 20.80 19.62
C ASP A 508 -0.38 19.39 20.00
N ASP A 509 0.10 18.44 19.21
CA ASP A 509 0.09 17.03 19.59
C ASP A 509 0.90 16.85 20.88
N LEU A 510 0.20 16.69 21.97
CA LEU A 510 0.82 16.54 23.29
C LEU A 510 1.43 15.15 23.51
N ASN A 511 1.30 14.22 22.55
CA ASN A 511 1.79 12.85 22.65
C ASN A 511 2.56 12.44 21.39
N GLN A 512 3.87 12.65 21.35
CA GLN A 512 4.73 12.21 20.24
C GLN A 512 4.70 10.69 19.98
N ASP A 513 4.15 9.89 20.88
CA ASP A 513 4.04 8.44 20.80
C ASP A 513 2.58 7.94 20.85
N GLY A 514 1.57 8.83 20.72
CA GLY A 514 0.15 8.51 20.85
C GLY A 514 -0.69 8.95 19.64
N PRO A 515 -2.02 8.72 19.69
CA PRO A 515 -2.94 9.21 18.66
C PRO A 515 -2.86 10.73 18.52
N ILE A 516 -2.90 11.23 17.28
CA ILE A 516 -2.97 12.68 17.03
C ILE A 516 -4.37 13.14 17.39
N LEU A 517 -4.48 13.91 18.47
CA LEU A 517 -5.73 14.46 18.98
C LEU A 517 -5.64 15.98 19.10
N TYR A 518 -6.55 16.66 18.44
CA TYR A 518 -6.67 18.11 18.52
C TYR A 518 -7.66 18.48 19.62
N THR A 519 -7.19 19.23 20.63
CA THR A 519 -7.93 19.50 21.86
C THR A 519 -8.41 20.93 21.91
N PHE A 520 -9.65 21.14 22.34
CA PHE A 520 -10.17 22.45 22.74
C PHE A 520 -10.86 22.37 24.11
N THR A 521 -10.89 23.50 24.81
CA THR A 521 -11.44 23.58 26.16
C THR A 521 -12.89 24.04 26.11
N VAL A 522 -13.76 23.30 26.84
CA VAL A 522 -15.14 23.71 27.09
C VAL A 522 -15.32 24.01 28.57
N GLN A 523 -15.70 25.25 28.88
CA GLN A 523 -15.87 25.70 30.24
C GLN A 523 -17.35 25.74 30.63
N ASN A 524 -17.71 25.22 31.83
CA ASN A 524 -19.02 25.41 32.43
C ASN A 524 -18.92 26.32 33.65
N ILE A 525 -19.95 27.13 33.83
CA ILE A 525 -20.10 28.02 34.97
C ILE A 525 -20.97 27.30 35.99
N LYS A 526 -20.57 27.41 37.28
CA LYS A 526 -21.32 26.83 38.37
C LYS A 526 -22.73 27.44 38.45
N SER A 527 -23.75 26.60 38.53
CA SER A 527 -25.13 27.04 38.75
C SER A 527 -25.26 27.53 40.20
N HIS A 528 -25.59 28.78 40.35
CA HIS A 528 -25.90 29.35 41.68
C HIS A 528 -27.40 29.37 41.83
N ASP A 529 -27.97 28.33 42.39
CA ASP A 529 -29.34 28.38 42.86
C ASP A 529 -29.43 29.35 44.06
N LEU A 530 -30.11 30.45 43.87
CA LEU A 530 -30.48 31.27 44.99
C LEU A 530 -31.36 30.43 45.93
N PRO A 531 -31.12 30.47 47.27
CA PRO A 531 -31.99 29.78 48.18
C PRO A 531 -33.43 30.16 47.89
N ILE A 532 -34.26 29.19 47.55
CA ILE A 532 -35.67 29.42 47.32
C ILE A 532 -36.28 29.85 48.66
N THR A 533 -36.46 31.17 48.82
CA THR A 533 -37.08 31.76 50.01
C THR A 533 -38.56 31.36 50.15
N GLY A 534 -39.11 30.59 49.18
CA GLY A 534 -40.44 30.01 49.16
C GLY A 534 -40.56 28.58 49.66
N GLY A 535 -39.51 28.00 50.26
CA GLY A 535 -39.55 26.67 50.84
C GLY A 535 -40.52 26.56 52.04
N MET A 536 -40.46 25.49 52.82
CA MET A 536 -41.41 25.09 53.86
C MET A 536 -41.99 26.22 54.74
N GLY A 537 -41.34 27.40 54.82
CA GLY A 537 -41.85 28.57 55.56
C GLY A 537 -43.18 29.10 55.02
N THR A 538 -43.32 29.27 53.70
CA THR A 538 -44.59 29.75 53.13
C THR A 538 -45.73 28.73 53.28
N THR A 539 -45.44 27.44 53.16
CA THR A 539 -46.43 26.38 53.38
C THR A 539 -46.89 26.36 54.84
N ILE A 540 -45.99 26.57 55.82
CA ILE A 540 -46.33 26.66 57.21
C ILE A 540 -47.23 27.89 57.49
N PHE A 541 -46.92 29.03 56.87
CA PHE A 541 -47.76 30.23 57.01
C PHE A 541 -49.15 30.06 56.35
N TYR A 542 -49.24 29.39 55.21
CA TYR A 542 -50.53 29.09 54.60
C TYR A 542 -51.36 28.11 55.44
N VAL A 543 -50.74 27.05 55.98
CA VAL A 543 -51.39 26.07 56.85
C VAL A 543 -51.80 26.72 58.18
N ALA A 544 -50.90 27.46 58.84
CA ALA A 544 -51.22 28.15 60.07
C ALA A 544 -52.29 29.22 59.90
N GLY A 545 -52.19 30.00 58.82
CA GLY A 545 -53.20 31.01 58.46
C GLY A 545 -54.60 30.40 58.15
N SER A 546 -54.64 29.27 57.50
CA SER A 546 -55.87 28.54 57.22
C SER A 546 -56.52 28.00 58.51
N VAL A 547 -55.72 27.45 59.41
CA VAL A 547 -56.19 26.96 60.72
C VAL A 547 -56.74 28.10 61.59
N LEU A 548 -56.04 29.24 61.65
CA LEU A 548 -56.50 30.43 62.36
C LEU A 548 -57.83 30.98 61.76
N MET A 549 -57.97 30.98 60.44
CA MET A 549 -59.20 31.41 59.77
C MET A 549 -60.35 30.47 60.12
N LEU A 550 -60.14 29.16 60.05
CA LEU A 550 -61.14 28.17 60.46
C LEU A 550 -61.54 28.28 61.91
N ALA A 551 -60.60 28.49 62.80
CA ALA A 551 -60.83 28.72 64.23
C ALA A 551 -61.65 30.03 64.44
N GLY A 552 -61.32 31.10 63.73
CA GLY A 552 -62.07 32.36 63.76
C GLY A 552 -63.54 32.19 63.28
N VAL A 553 -63.77 31.48 62.23
CA VAL A 553 -65.14 31.16 61.74
C VAL A 553 -65.88 30.28 62.77
N ALA A 554 -65.26 29.28 63.36
CA ALA A 554 -65.86 28.44 64.37
C ALA A 554 -66.26 29.24 65.59
N LEU A 555 -65.42 30.19 66.09
CA LEU A 555 -65.72 31.11 67.20
C LEU A 555 -66.87 32.04 66.83
N LEU A 556 -66.94 32.57 65.63
CA LEU A 556 -68.06 33.38 65.21
C LEU A 556 -69.39 32.59 65.13
N ILE A 557 -69.39 31.36 64.66
CA ILE A 557 -70.56 30.46 64.71
C ILE A 557 -70.96 30.13 66.15
N TYR A 558 -69.95 29.85 66.99
CA TYR A 558 -70.20 29.59 68.43
C TYR A 558 -70.86 30.81 69.08
N LYS A 559 -70.31 32.01 68.88
CA LYS A 559 -70.82 33.26 69.46
C LYS A 559 -72.28 33.58 68.92
N LYS A 560 -72.51 33.31 67.60
CA LYS A 560 -73.88 33.48 67.07
C LYS A 560 -74.88 32.49 67.62
N LYS A 561 -74.53 31.27 67.91
CA LYS A 561 -75.35 30.27 68.60
C LYS A 561 -75.56 30.58 70.09
N SER A 562 -74.63 31.21 70.79
CA SER A 562 -74.81 31.61 72.15
C SER A 562 -75.71 32.84 72.35
N VAL A 563 -75.74 33.77 71.40
CA VAL A 563 -76.58 34.94 71.41
C VAL A 563 -78.03 34.59 71.01
N SER A 564 -78.27 33.46 70.34
CA SER A 564 -79.67 33.04 69.94
C SER A 564 -80.34 32.16 71.06
N LYS A 565 -79.71 32.00 72.21
CA LYS A 565 -80.22 31.25 73.41
C LYS A 565 -80.33 32.12 74.63
N ALA A 566 -80.22 33.43 74.54
CA ALA A 566 -80.56 34.40 75.58
C ALA A 566 -81.91 35.10 75.28
#